data_2ad9852f6e79f1745c24d90707bd37ec
#
_entry.id   2ad9852f6e79f1745c24d90707bd37ec
#
_cell.length_a   1.000
_cell.length_b   1.000
_cell.length_c   1.000
_cell.angle_alpha   90.00
_cell.angle_beta   90.00
_cell.angle_gamma   90.00
#
_symmetry.space_group_name_H-M   'P 1'
#
loop_
_entity.id
_entity.type
_entity.pdbx_description
1 polymer ?
#
loop_
_entity_poly.entity_id
_entity_poly.type
_entity_poly.pdbx_seq_one_letter_code
_entity_poly.pdbx_strand_id
1 'polypeptide(L)'
;MARPAHAVGALVFPVMKSRHIHVTGASGAGVTTLGRALADALAIPHHDTDDYFWRPTSPPYQHAREKADRLRLMQEMFLGRAEWVLSGSLDGWGDPLIAHFDLVVFLHTAQAVRLQRLRAREARRYGADAVVAGGWRHHATGDFIEWASRYDGDLTIRSLQKHETWLAALPCPVLRLDGALPVPELATEVVAAITSAE
;
A
#
# COMPACT_ATOMS: atom_id res chain seq x y z
N MET A 1 -61.08 -12.77 17.34
CA MET A 1 -60.36 -12.15 16.21
C MET A 1 -58.87 -12.21 16.52
N ALA A 2 -58.15 -13.15 15.90
CA ALA A 2 -56.70 -13.32 16.07
C ALA A 2 -55.96 -12.43 15.08
N ARG A 3 -54.96 -11.64 15.55
CA ARG A 3 -54.07 -10.83 14.73
C ARG A 3 -53.10 -11.74 13.96
N PRO A 4 -52.84 -11.50 12.68
CA PRO A 4 -51.81 -12.26 11.95
C PRO A 4 -50.42 -11.89 12.46
N ALA A 5 -49.61 -12.92 12.72
CA ALA A 5 -48.19 -12.77 13.02
C ALA A 5 -47.47 -12.24 11.78
N HIS A 6 -46.81 -11.08 11.89
CA HIS A 6 -45.89 -10.59 10.85
C HIS A 6 -44.67 -11.51 10.79
N ALA A 7 -44.54 -12.24 9.68
CA ALA A 7 -43.33 -12.95 9.36
C ALA A 7 -42.20 -11.90 9.14
N VAL A 8 -41.23 -11.86 10.04
CA VAL A 8 -39.99 -11.13 9.87
C VAL A 8 -39.20 -11.87 8.80
N GLY A 9 -39.22 -11.37 7.57
CA GLY A 9 -38.40 -11.89 6.50
C GLY A 9 -36.93 -11.84 6.94
N ALA A 10 -36.25 -12.98 6.94
CA ALA A 10 -34.82 -13.05 7.17
C ALA A 10 -34.16 -12.20 6.10
N LEU A 11 -33.51 -11.11 6.50
CA LEU A 11 -32.60 -10.33 5.65
C LEU A 11 -31.44 -11.26 5.29
N VAL A 12 -31.49 -11.83 4.10
CA VAL A 12 -30.33 -12.52 3.51
C VAL A 12 -29.37 -11.46 3.08
N PHE A 13 -28.39 -11.16 3.93
CA PHE A 13 -27.24 -10.37 3.51
C PHE A 13 -26.45 -11.19 2.49
N PRO A 14 -26.11 -10.65 1.30
CA PRO A 14 -25.21 -11.33 0.40
C PRO A 14 -23.92 -11.65 1.17
N VAL A 15 -23.42 -12.88 1.00
CA VAL A 15 -22.11 -13.27 1.55
C VAL A 15 -21.09 -12.36 0.88
N MET A 16 -20.63 -11.34 1.59
CA MET A 16 -19.60 -10.43 1.11
C MET A 16 -18.35 -11.27 0.88
N LYS A 17 -17.91 -11.32 -0.38
CA LYS A 17 -16.62 -11.92 -0.73
C LYS A 17 -15.53 -11.15 0.01
N SER A 18 -14.58 -11.84 0.62
CA SER A 18 -13.46 -11.17 1.30
C SER A 18 -12.74 -10.21 0.34
N ARG A 19 -12.36 -9.02 0.83
CA ARG A 19 -11.68 -8.00 0.03
C ARG A 19 -10.32 -7.69 0.63
N HIS A 20 -9.31 -8.40 0.15
CA HIS A 20 -7.92 -8.25 0.56
C HIS A 20 -7.14 -7.57 -0.56
N ILE A 21 -7.01 -6.25 -0.46
CA ILE A 21 -6.44 -5.42 -1.52
C ILE A 21 -5.01 -5.03 -1.13
N HIS A 22 -4.04 -5.36 -1.97
CA HIS A 22 -2.67 -4.87 -1.79
C HIS A 22 -2.35 -3.79 -2.81
N VAL A 23 -1.95 -2.61 -2.33
CA VAL A 23 -1.52 -1.47 -3.17
C VAL A 23 -0.01 -1.34 -3.10
N THR A 24 0.68 -1.44 -4.24
CA THR A 24 2.14 -1.40 -4.30
C THR A 24 2.66 -0.51 -5.43
N GLY A 25 3.94 -0.22 -5.41
CA GLY A 25 4.61 0.62 -6.40
C GLY A 25 5.94 1.15 -5.88
N ALA A 26 6.58 2.01 -6.66
CA ALA A 26 7.81 2.67 -6.27
C ALA A 26 7.61 3.65 -5.10
N SER A 27 8.68 3.98 -4.38
CA SER A 27 8.67 5.10 -3.42
C SER A 27 8.25 6.39 -4.12
N GLY A 28 7.29 7.11 -3.54
CA GLY A 28 6.72 8.34 -4.12
C GLY A 28 5.62 8.13 -5.16
N ALA A 29 5.25 6.89 -5.50
CA ALA A 29 4.16 6.62 -6.44
C ALA A 29 2.77 7.01 -5.93
N GLY A 30 2.58 7.13 -4.62
CA GLY A 30 1.28 7.48 -4.03
C GLY A 30 0.56 6.30 -3.36
N VAL A 31 1.25 5.18 -3.19
CA VAL A 31 0.73 3.90 -2.69
C VAL A 31 -0.06 4.05 -1.38
N THR A 32 0.54 4.65 -0.34
CA THR A 32 -0.14 4.86 0.96
C THR A 32 -1.32 5.82 0.84
N THR A 33 -1.22 6.83 -0.03
CA THR A 33 -2.31 7.80 -0.23
C THR A 33 -3.53 7.13 -0.88
N LEU A 34 -3.30 6.32 -1.93
CA LEU A 34 -4.37 5.54 -2.55
C LEU A 34 -4.92 4.49 -1.58
N GLY A 35 -4.05 3.78 -0.85
CA GLY A 35 -4.47 2.76 0.12
C GLY A 35 -5.43 3.31 1.17
N ARG A 36 -5.15 4.50 1.71
CA ARG A 36 -6.06 5.20 2.64
C ARG A 36 -7.38 5.59 1.98
N ALA A 37 -7.31 6.20 0.79
CA ALA A 37 -8.52 6.61 0.07
C ALA A 37 -9.43 5.42 -0.27
N LEU A 38 -8.87 4.27 -0.62
CA LEU A 38 -9.64 3.03 -0.84
C LEU A 38 -10.26 2.51 0.45
N ALA A 39 -9.53 2.50 1.53
CA ALA A 39 -10.03 2.08 2.83
C ALA A 39 -11.20 2.95 3.30
N ASP A 40 -11.08 4.26 3.11
CA ASP A 40 -12.16 5.23 3.41
C ASP A 40 -13.37 4.99 2.50
N ALA A 41 -13.17 4.83 1.18
CA ALA A 41 -14.25 4.63 0.21
C ALA A 41 -15.00 3.30 0.42
N LEU A 42 -14.30 2.26 0.86
CA LEU A 42 -14.85 0.92 1.09
C LEU A 42 -15.28 0.69 2.54
N ALA A 43 -15.00 1.64 3.44
CA ALA A 43 -15.23 1.55 4.90
C ALA A 43 -14.56 0.31 5.53
N ILE A 44 -13.32 -0.01 5.10
CA ILE A 44 -12.52 -1.16 5.59
C ILE A 44 -11.18 -0.69 6.17
N PRO A 45 -10.50 -1.50 7.02
CA PRO A 45 -9.23 -1.10 7.62
C PRO A 45 -8.10 -0.90 6.60
N HIS A 46 -7.27 0.11 6.83
CA HIS A 46 -6.01 0.33 6.12
C HIS A 46 -4.81 -0.06 6.98
N HIS A 47 -3.84 -0.73 6.36
CA HIS A 47 -2.55 -1.07 6.95
C HIS A 47 -1.42 -0.60 6.03
N ASP A 48 -0.33 -0.09 6.61
CA ASP A 48 0.88 0.27 5.86
C ASP A 48 2.00 -0.71 6.19
N THR A 49 2.69 -1.23 5.18
CA THR A 49 3.80 -2.17 5.38
C THR A 49 4.91 -1.59 6.23
N ASP A 50 5.11 -0.27 6.20
CA ASP A 50 6.13 0.40 7.01
C ASP A 50 5.86 0.30 8.52
N ASP A 51 4.59 0.22 8.97
CA ASP A 51 4.22 0.03 10.37
C ASP A 51 4.66 -1.33 10.90
N TYR A 52 4.74 -2.33 10.04
CA TYR A 52 5.20 -3.69 10.34
C TYR A 52 6.70 -3.85 10.11
N PHE A 53 7.25 -3.20 9.10
CA PHE A 53 8.68 -3.30 8.77
C PHE A 53 9.56 -2.59 9.79
N TRP A 54 9.18 -1.38 10.22
CA TRP A 54 10.00 -0.56 11.10
C TRP A 54 9.54 -0.64 12.55
N ARG A 55 10.51 -0.60 13.48
CA ARG A 55 10.21 -0.35 14.89
C ARG A 55 9.89 1.14 15.08
N PRO A 56 8.94 1.51 15.97
CA PRO A 56 8.68 2.92 16.25
C PRO A 56 9.91 3.53 16.94
N THR A 57 10.47 4.56 16.31
CA THR A 57 11.66 5.30 16.77
C THR A 57 11.50 6.79 16.51
N SER A 58 12.27 7.61 17.18
CA SER A 58 12.40 9.03 16.90
C SER A 58 13.88 9.36 16.65
N PRO A 59 14.27 9.76 15.42
CA PRO A 59 13.46 9.87 14.21
C PRO A 59 12.96 8.48 13.72
N PRO A 60 11.93 8.44 12.87
CA PRO A 60 11.36 7.18 12.36
C PRO A 60 12.31 6.47 11.37
N TYR A 61 12.04 5.17 11.12
CA TYR A 61 12.73 4.33 10.11
C TYR A 61 14.20 4.05 10.41
N GLN A 62 14.56 3.90 11.71
CA GLN A 62 15.93 3.62 12.13
C GLN A 62 16.21 2.11 12.27
N HIS A 63 15.25 1.35 12.75
CA HIS A 63 15.43 -0.07 13.08
C HIS A 63 14.35 -0.93 12.44
N ALA A 64 14.77 -1.78 11.51
CA ALA A 64 13.88 -2.78 10.92
C ALA A 64 13.57 -3.90 11.94
N ARG A 65 12.33 -4.43 11.90
CA ARG A 65 12.00 -5.68 12.58
C ARG A 65 12.53 -6.86 11.81
N GLU A 66 12.80 -7.94 12.48
CA GLU A 66 13.08 -9.23 11.84
C GLU A 66 11.90 -9.69 10.99
N LYS A 67 12.18 -10.40 9.88
CA LYS A 67 11.16 -10.85 8.92
C LYS A 67 10.03 -11.64 9.60
N ALA A 68 10.37 -12.56 10.50
CA ALA A 68 9.40 -13.36 11.23
C ALA A 68 8.46 -12.50 12.10
N ASP A 69 9.00 -11.47 12.76
CA ASP A 69 8.21 -10.56 13.58
C ASP A 69 7.23 -9.70 12.76
N ARG A 70 7.63 -9.27 11.55
CA ARG A 70 6.74 -8.54 10.64
C ARG A 70 5.52 -9.38 10.29
N LEU A 71 5.76 -10.62 9.85
CA LEU A 71 4.72 -11.55 9.43
C LEU A 71 3.81 -11.94 10.61
N ARG A 72 4.39 -12.23 11.77
CA ARG A 72 3.64 -12.55 12.99
C ARG A 72 2.70 -11.40 13.39
N LEU A 73 3.20 -10.15 13.39
CA LEU A 73 2.38 -8.98 13.70
C LEU A 73 1.25 -8.79 12.71
N MET A 74 1.49 -8.96 11.41
CA MET A 74 0.42 -8.88 10.40
C MET A 74 -0.63 -9.96 10.61
N GLN A 75 -0.22 -11.20 10.93
CA GLN A 75 -1.13 -12.30 11.23
C GLN A 75 -2.01 -12.00 12.45
N GLU A 76 -1.42 -11.46 13.52
CA GLU A 76 -2.12 -11.11 14.75
C GLU A 76 -3.08 -9.93 14.56
N MET A 77 -2.68 -8.94 13.74
CA MET A 77 -3.40 -7.68 13.63
C MET A 77 -4.53 -7.69 12.61
N PHE A 78 -4.33 -8.29 11.42
CA PHE A 78 -5.31 -8.11 10.35
C PHE A 78 -5.47 -9.24 9.33
N LEU A 79 -4.49 -10.12 9.10
CA LEU A 79 -4.58 -11.11 8.00
C LEU A 79 -5.77 -12.07 8.14
N GLY A 80 -6.24 -12.32 9.36
CA GLY A 80 -7.43 -13.13 9.63
C GLY A 80 -8.77 -12.39 9.50
N ARG A 81 -8.77 -11.09 9.18
CA ARG A 81 -9.99 -10.30 9.00
C ARG A 81 -10.54 -10.50 7.59
N ALA A 82 -11.86 -10.35 7.44
CA ALA A 82 -12.54 -10.54 6.16
C ALA A 82 -12.15 -9.49 5.09
N GLU A 83 -11.75 -8.29 5.52
CA GLU A 83 -11.50 -7.18 4.60
C GLU A 83 -10.40 -6.26 5.10
N TRP A 84 -9.52 -5.85 4.21
CA TRP A 84 -8.47 -4.87 4.49
C TRP A 84 -7.80 -4.34 3.22
N VAL A 85 -7.19 -3.17 3.32
CA VAL A 85 -6.25 -2.62 2.35
C VAL A 85 -4.86 -2.61 2.98
N LEU A 86 -3.89 -3.25 2.32
CA LEU A 86 -2.47 -3.19 2.69
C LEU A 86 -1.72 -2.36 1.66
N SER A 87 -1.07 -1.28 2.06
CA SER A 87 -0.24 -0.47 1.17
C SER A 87 1.24 -0.58 1.48
N GLY A 88 2.10 -0.50 0.45
CA GLY A 88 3.55 -0.45 0.61
C GLY A 88 4.30 -1.55 -0.10
N SER A 89 5.54 -1.83 0.31
CA SER A 89 6.42 -2.81 -0.34
C SER A 89 6.57 -4.07 0.50
N LEU A 90 6.44 -5.20 -0.17
CA LEU A 90 6.67 -6.54 0.38
C LEU A 90 7.95 -7.19 -0.17
N ASP A 91 8.75 -6.44 -0.94
CA ASP A 91 9.95 -6.93 -1.63
C ASP A 91 10.91 -7.66 -0.68
N GLY A 92 11.24 -8.91 -1.01
CA GLY A 92 12.17 -9.77 -0.28
C GLY A 92 11.66 -10.36 1.05
N TRP A 93 10.39 -10.06 1.47
CA TRP A 93 9.90 -10.57 2.76
C TRP A 93 8.42 -10.98 2.81
N GLY A 94 7.60 -10.46 1.89
CA GLY A 94 6.15 -10.57 1.95
C GLY A 94 5.53 -11.71 1.17
N ASP A 95 6.31 -12.59 0.54
CA ASP A 95 5.79 -13.70 -0.26
C ASP A 95 4.74 -14.58 0.45
N PRO A 96 4.85 -14.86 1.78
CA PRO A 96 3.82 -15.61 2.48
C PRO A 96 2.44 -14.93 2.50
N LEU A 97 2.36 -13.62 2.20
CA LEU A 97 1.12 -12.86 2.15
C LEU A 97 0.37 -13.01 0.82
N ILE A 98 1.06 -13.46 -0.23
CA ILE A 98 0.50 -13.54 -1.60
C ILE A 98 -0.80 -14.36 -1.64
N ALA A 99 -0.87 -15.45 -0.88
CA ALA A 99 -2.06 -16.32 -0.83
C ALA A 99 -3.31 -15.63 -0.25
N HIS A 100 -3.16 -14.48 0.40
CA HIS A 100 -4.27 -13.73 0.97
C HIS A 100 -4.83 -12.67 0.01
N PHE A 101 -4.14 -12.31 -1.08
CA PHE A 101 -4.58 -11.20 -1.94
C PHE A 101 -5.72 -11.61 -2.88
N ASP A 102 -6.80 -10.84 -2.88
CA ASP A 102 -7.87 -10.91 -3.87
C ASP A 102 -7.60 -9.99 -5.06
N LEU A 103 -6.91 -8.87 -4.82
CA LEU A 103 -6.51 -7.89 -5.84
C LEU A 103 -5.18 -7.22 -5.47
N VAL A 104 -4.29 -7.08 -6.44
CA VAL A 104 -3.11 -6.22 -6.32
C VAL A 104 -3.26 -5.01 -7.23
N VAL A 105 -3.08 -3.81 -6.68
CA VAL A 105 -3.05 -2.54 -7.41
C VAL A 105 -1.62 -2.07 -7.52
N PHE A 106 -1.10 -1.97 -8.73
CA PHE A 106 0.25 -1.47 -8.99
C PHE A 106 0.21 -0.05 -9.53
N LEU A 107 0.77 0.90 -8.75
CA LEU A 107 0.93 2.29 -9.19
C LEU A 107 2.27 2.47 -9.91
N HIS A 108 2.21 2.67 -11.21
CA HIS A 108 3.33 3.17 -11.99
C HIS A 108 3.29 4.70 -12.01
N THR A 109 4.40 5.36 -11.73
CA THR A 109 4.52 6.83 -11.72
C THR A 109 5.89 7.22 -12.24
N ALA A 110 5.94 8.16 -13.15
CA ALA A 110 7.18 8.66 -13.74
C ALA A 110 8.18 9.12 -12.67
N GLN A 111 9.46 8.83 -12.86
CA GLN A 111 10.54 9.12 -11.92
C GLN A 111 10.53 10.58 -11.44
N ALA A 112 10.40 11.54 -12.37
CA ALA A 112 10.41 12.96 -12.02
C ALA A 112 9.31 13.32 -11.01
N VAL A 113 8.09 12.80 -11.20
CA VAL A 113 6.95 13.02 -10.30
C VAL A 113 7.20 12.36 -8.94
N ARG A 114 7.72 11.13 -8.93
CA ARG A 114 8.04 10.42 -7.68
C ARG A 114 9.07 11.18 -6.86
N LEU A 115 10.18 11.59 -7.48
CA LEU A 115 11.26 12.30 -6.79
C LEU A 115 10.82 13.68 -6.29
N GLN A 116 10.00 14.41 -7.05
CA GLN A 116 9.40 15.66 -6.58
C GLN A 116 8.54 15.44 -5.33
N ARG A 117 7.66 14.43 -5.35
CA ARG A 117 6.81 14.06 -4.20
C ARG A 117 7.63 13.66 -2.98
N LEU A 118 8.72 12.91 -3.18
CA LEU A 118 9.61 12.50 -2.10
C LEU A 118 10.32 13.67 -1.46
N ARG A 119 10.90 14.60 -2.24
CA ARG A 119 11.53 15.82 -1.71
C ARG A 119 10.54 16.65 -0.87
N ALA A 120 9.33 16.87 -1.40
CA ALA A 120 8.29 17.59 -0.68
C ALA A 120 7.85 16.87 0.61
N ARG A 121 7.82 15.54 0.60
CA ARG A 121 7.48 14.72 1.77
C ARG A 121 8.56 14.80 2.84
N GLU A 122 9.83 14.69 2.47
CA GLU A 122 10.95 14.79 3.42
C GLU A 122 11.01 16.18 4.06
N ALA A 123 10.81 17.25 3.28
CA ALA A 123 10.77 18.61 3.81
C ALA A 123 9.58 18.83 4.79
N ARG A 124 8.41 18.25 4.50
CA ARG A 124 7.26 18.30 5.43
C ARG A 124 7.48 17.48 6.70
N ARG A 125 8.16 16.34 6.61
CA ARG A 125 8.38 15.41 7.73
C ARG A 125 9.42 15.90 8.71
N TYR A 126 10.51 16.46 8.21
CA TYR A 126 11.69 16.81 9.02
C TYR A 126 11.91 18.32 9.15
N GLY A 127 11.16 19.14 8.42
CA GLY A 127 11.37 20.58 8.29
C GLY A 127 12.20 20.93 7.06
N ALA A 128 11.88 22.05 6.40
CA ALA A 128 12.59 22.49 5.20
C ALA A 128 14.09 22.71 5.47
N ASP A 129 14.42 23.35 6.59
CA ASP A 129 15.81 23.65 6.96
C ASP A 129 16.63 22.39 7.29
N ALA A 130 15.98 21.32 7.72
CA ALA A 130 16.67 20.08 8.05
C ALA A 130 17.20 19.34 6.81
N VAL A 131 16.53 19.47 5.66
CA VAL A 131 16.83 18.69 4.45
C VAL A 131 17.70 19.42 3.43
N VAL A 132 17.91 20.74 3.58
CA VAL A 132 18.80 21.53 2.71
C VAL A 132 20.26 21.41 3.14
N ALA A 133 21.20 21.91 2.31
CA ALA A 133 22.63 21.91 2.60
C ALA A 133 22.92 22.51 3.98
N GLY A 134 23.70 21.78 4.80
CA GLY A 134 23.98 22.14 6.19
C GLY A 134 22.93 21.68 7.22
N GLY A 135 21.77 21.26 6.80
CA GLY A 135 20.75 20.69 7.68
C GLY A 135 21.12 19.28 8.15
N TRP A 136 20.65 18.92 9.36
CA TRP A 136 21.01 17.63 10.01
C TRP A 136 20.54 16.39 9.24
N ARG A 137 19.54 16.53 8.39
CA ARG A 137 18.95 15.44 7.58
C ARG A 137 19.44 15.44 6.13
N HIS A 138 20.22 16.43 5.69
CA HIS A 138 20.61 16.65 4.30
C HIS A 138 21.18 15.40 3.63
N HIS A 139 22.22 14.80 4.21
CA HIS A 139 22.87 13.62 3.66
C HIS A 139 21.91 12.42 3.55
N ALA A 140 21.24 12.09 4.64
CA ALA A 140 20.31 10.96 4.64
C ALA A 140 19.09 11.15 3.71
N THR A 141 18.65 12.38 3.50
CA THR A 141 17.63 12.70 2.48
C THR A 141 18.20 12.54 1.09
N GLY A 142 19.44 13.01 0.85
CA GLY A 142 20.14 12.84 -0.41
C GLY A 142 20.29 11.37 -0.81
N ASP A 143 20.81 10.53 0.09
CA ASP A 143 20.98 9.09 -0.09
C ASP A 143 19.66 8.40 -0.40
N PHE A 144 18.59 8.77 0.31
CA PHE A 144 17.26 8.24 0.07
C PHE A 144 16.70 8.61 -1.32
N ILE A 145 16.86 9.87 -1.74
CA ILE A 145 16.41 10.34 -3.05
C ILE A 145 17.23 9.67 -4.16
N GLU A 146 18.55 9.53 -3.99
CA GLU A 146 19.42 8.82 -4.92
C GLU A 146 19.00 7.35 -5.04
N TRP A 147 18.82 6.65 -3.93
CA TRP A 147 18.30 5.27 -3.93
C TRP A 147 16.96 5.16 -4.68
N ALA A 148 16.00 6.07 -4.42
CA ALA A 148 14.71 6.07 -5.07
C ALA A 148 14.78 6.39 -6.57
N SER A 149 15.79 7.13 -7.02
CA SER A 149 16.00 7.46 -8.43
C SER A 149 16.41 6.25 -9.27
N ARG A 150 17.08 5.28 -8.66
CA ARG A 150 17.56 4.07 -9.35
C ARG A 150 16.49 3.02 -9.65
N TYR A 151 15.26 3.22 -9.16
CA TYR A 151 14.16 2.25 -9.29
C TYR A 151 13.89 1.78 -10.74
N ASP A 152 14.00 2.67 -11.72
CA ASP A 152 13.65 2.35 -13.11
C ASP A 152 14.75 1.59 -13.87
N GLY A 153 15.99 1.56 -13.36
CA GLY A 153 17.13 0.99 -14.08
C GLY A 153 18.06 0.06 -13.30
N ASP A 154 18.00 0.03 -11.98
CA ASP A 154 18.91 -0.76 -11.15
C ASP A 154 18.26 -2.09 -10.73
N LEU A 155 18.94 -3.22 -11.03
CA LEU A 155 18.45 -4.56 -10.71
C LEU A 155 18.88 -5.07 -9.32
N THR A 156 19.77 -4.38 -8.65
CA THR A 156 20.34 -4.80 -7.35
C THR A 156 19.44 -4.43 -6.17
N ILE A 157 18.61 -3.41 -6.34
CA ILE A 157 17.66 -2.91 -5.34
C ILE A 157 16.22 -3.23 -5.75
N ARG A 158 15.23 -2.80 -4.94
CA ARG A 158 13.84 -2.77 -5.36
C ARG A 158 13.70 -1.95 -6.65
N SER A 159 13.29 -2.58 -7.73
CA SER A 159 13.28 -1.98 -9.06
C SER A 159 11.97 -2.30 -9.81
N LEU A 160 11.72 -1.55 -10.88
CA LEU A 160 10.57 -1.78 -11.77
C LEU A 160 10.59 -3.22 -12.30
N GLN A 161 11.74 -3.70 -12.77
CA GLN A 161 11.84 -5.06 -13.30
C GLN A 161 11.52 -6.14 -12.24
N LYS A 162 12.00 -5.97 -10.99
CA LYS A 162 11.64 -6.90 -9.91
C LYS A 162 10.16 -6.87 -9.60
N HIS A 163 9.54 -5.66 -9.56
CA HIS A 163 8.10 -5.54 -9.40
C HIS A 163 7.35 -6.22 -10.55
N GLU A 164 7.75 -6.00 -11.80
CA GLU A 164 7.12 -6.63 -12.97
C GLU A 164 7.19 -8.17 -12.91
N THR A 165 8.37 -8.70 -12.55
CA THR A 165 8.55 -10.15 -12.37
C THR A 165 7.64 -10.68 -11.26
N TRP A 166 7.58 -10.00 -10.12
CA TRP A 166 6.74 -10.38 -8.99
C TRP A 166 5.24 -10.32 -9.34
N LEU A 167 4.79 -9.22 -9.99
CA LEU A 167 3.41 -9.03 -10.42
C LEU A 167 2.96 -10.09 -11.42
N ALA A 168 3.84 -10.50 -12.35
CA ALA A 168 3.55 -11.53 -13.33
C ALA A 168 3.37 -12.94 -12.72
N ALA A 169 3.93 -13.17 -11.52
CA ALA A 169 3.84 -14.44 -10.81
C ALA A 169 2.66 -14.53 -9.82
N LEU A 170 1.89 -13.45 -9.64
CA LEU A 170 0.78 -13.43 -8.69
C LEU A 170 -0.40 -14.30 -9.15
N PRO A 171 -1.04 -15.05 -8.25
CA PRO A 171 -2.21 -15.86 -8.57
C PRO A 171 -3.52 -15.06 -8.62
N CYS A 172 -3.52 -13.80 -8.21
CA CYS A 172 -4.67 -12.91 -8.19
C CYS A 172 -4.60 -11.85 -9.31
N PRO A 173 -5.71 -11.19 -9.65
CA PRO A 173 -5.73 -10.08 -10.60
C PRO A 173 -4.80 -8.94 -10.19
N VAL A 174 -4.18 -8.30 -11.19
CA VAL A 174 -3.32 -7.12 -11.02
C VAL A 174 -3.90 -5.97 -11.82
N LEU A 175 -4.33 -4.91 -11.13
CA LEU A 175 -4.75 -3.65 -11.74
C LEU A 175 -3.57 -2.68 -11.80
N ARG A 176 -3.26 -2.17 -13.00
CA ARG A 176 -2.15 -1.25 -13.24
C ARG A 176 -2.70 0.15 -13.50
N LEU A 177 -2.25 1.12 -12.70
CA LEU A 177 -2.76 2.49 -12.76
C LEU A 177 -1.60 3.49 -12.87
N ASP A 178 -1.85 4.62 -13.52
CA ASP A 178 -0.94 5.75 -13.53
C ASP A 178 -1.08 6.53 -12.21
N GLY A 179 -0.13 6.38 -11.31
CA GLY A 179 -0.12 7.09 -10.02
C GLY A 179 0.11 8.61 -10.13
N ALA A 180 0.22 9.18 -11.32
CA ALA A 180 0.18 10.63 -11.55
C ALA A 180 -1.23 11.20 -11.52
N LEU A 181 -2.25 10.36 -11.79
CA LEU A 181 -3.66 10.75 -11.76
C LEU A 181 -4.13 11.18 -10.36
N PRO A 182 -5.21 11.96 -10.28
CA PRO A 182 -5.84 12.33 -9.01
C PRO A 182 -6.29 11.11 -8.20
N VAL A 183 -6.07 11.12 -6.90
CA VAL A 183 -6.41 10.00 -6.01
C VAL A 183 -7.89 9.59 -6.09
N PRO A 184 -8.88 10.52 -6.17
CA PRO A 184 -10.28 10.14 -6.32
C PRO A 184 -10.57 9.34 -7.59
N GLU A 185 -9.91 9.66 -8.71
CA GLU A 185 -10.05 8.93 -9.97
C GLU A 185 -9.48 7.51 -9.83
N LEU A 186 -8.27 7.38 -9.28
CA LEU A 186 -7.65 6.09 -9.00
C LEU A 186 -8.52 5.22 -8.08
N ALA A 187 -9.07 5.80 -7.01
CA ALA A 187 -9.95 5.08 -6.11
C ALA A 187 -11.22 4.60 -6.81
N THR A 188 -11.82 5.43 -7.66
CA THR A 188 -13.00 5.07 -8.45
C THR A 188 -12.71 3.90 -9.39
N GLU A 189 -11.56 3.89 -10.08
CA GLU A 189 -11.17 2.79 -10.97
C GLU A 189 -10.99 1.47 -10.20
N VAL A 190 -10.34 1.51 -9.03
CA VAL A 190 -10.18 0.31 -8.20
C VAL A 190 -11.52 -0.21 -7.70
N VAL A 191 -12.41 0.66 -7.21
CA VAL A 191 -13.75 0.25 -6.75
C VAL A 191 -14.56 -0.35 -7.89
N ALA A 192 -14.54 0.25 -9.09
CA ALA A 192 -15.20 -0.29 -10.26
C ALA A 192 -14.66 -1.68 -10.65
N ALA A 193 -13.34 -1.90 -10.60
CA ALA A 193 -12.73 -3.19 -10.89
C ALA A 193 -13.17 -4.29 -9.90
N ILE A 194 -13.31 -3.96 -8.62
CA ILE A 194 -13.79 -4.89 -7.58
C ILE A 194 -15.26 -5.26 -7.85
N THR A 195 -16.11 -4.27 -8.12
CA THR A 195 -17.55 -4.48 -8.35
C THR A 195 -17.83 -5.26 -9.63
N SER A 196 -17.00 -5.10 -10.66
CA SER A 196 -17.17 -5.82 -11.94
C SER A 196 -16.70 -7.28 -11.88
N ALA A 197 -15.98 -7.67 -10.84
CA ALA A 197 -15.52 -9.06 -10.62
C ALA A 197 -16.50 -9.90 -9.78
N GLU A 198 -17.54 -9.26 -9.22
CA GLU A 198 -18.66 -9.89 -8.50
C GLU A 198 -19.77 -10.33 -9.49
#